data_edd5f524a1eed94b521a897ad3ca33c5
#
_entry.id   edd5f524a1eed94b521a897ad3ca33c5
#
_cell.length_a   1.000
_cell.length_b   1.000
_cell.length_c   1.000
_cell.angle_alpha   90.00
_cell.angle_beta   90.00
_cell.angle_gamma   90.00
#
_symmetry.space_group_name_H-M   'P 1'
#
loop_
_entity.id
_entity.type
_entity.pdbx_description
1 polymer ?
#
loop_
_entity_poly.entity_id
_entity_poly.type
_entity_poly.pdbx_seq_one_letter_code
_entity_poly.pdbx_strand_id
1 'polypeptide(L)'
;MNYRISKTWSVLANVAWEDRVLCNDFRIRADWITATDDNREQNIAFDRVKYWLFDVLEHSVLVKQGSDRIPLLQATGQRVIALPTDPIDPMIAVMLITKFSAITESRMTFTEISVASEQGGHLQYLQAMEEDIMEFAESGWWRDSGPVWYAAEAKRSNKVVNLDRVQEWSELKLSWNDNETKTDGHVVFAEFKKNAD
;
A
#
# COMPACT_ATOMS: atom_id res chain seq x y z
N MET A 1 9.51 -17.70 -17.73
CA MET A 1 9.33 -16.53 -18.65
C MET A 1 8.82 -15.37 -17.80
N ASN A 2 9.62 -14.31 -17.62
CA ASN A 2 9.24 -13.21 -16.72
C ASN A 2 8.40 -12.19 -17.49
N TYR A 3 7.14 -12.06 -17.12
CA TYR A 3 6.25 -11.04 -17.68
C TYR A 3 6.33 -9.77 -16.83
N ARG A 4 6.44 -8.62 -17.49
CA ARG A 4 6.19 -7.32 -16.85
C ARG A 4 4.68 -7.07 -16.87
N ILE A 5 4.13 -6.84 -15.71
CA ILE A 5 2.69 -6.59 -15.49
C ILE A 5 2.53 -5.15 -15.04
N SER A 6 1.47 -4.51 -15.52
CA SER A 6 1.13 -3.15 -15.14
C SER A 6 -0.33 -3.09 -14.71
N LYS A 7 -0.61 -2.39 -13.62
CA LYS A 7 -1.98 -2.15 -13.13
C LYS A 7 -2.12 -0.73 -12.61
N THR A 8 -3.28 -0.14 -12.89
CA THR A 8 -3.66 1.18 -12.36
C THR A 8 -4.87 1.03 -11.45
N TRP A 9 -4.85 1.76 -10.33
CA TRP A 9 -5.95 1.89 -9.38
C TRP A 9 -6.24 3.37 -9.13
N SER A 10 -7.49 3.69 -8.77
CA SER A 10 -7.87 4.97 -8.18
C SER A 10 -8.22 4.73 -6.72
N VAL A 11 -7.68 5.54 -5.83
CA VAL A 11 -7.84 5.44 -4.38
C VAL A 11 -8.14 6.82 -3.82
N LEU A 12 -9.22 6.94 -3.05
CA LEU A 12 -9.57 8.16 -2.35
C LEU A 12 -8.94 8.15 -0.95
N ALA A 13 -8.06 9.08 -0.69
CA ALA A 13 -7.51 9.28 0.66
C ALA A 13 -7.44 10.77 0.99
N ASN A 14 -7.37 11.09 2.27
CA ASN A 14 -7.23 12.46 2.70
C ASN A 14 -5.75 12.80 2.91
N VAL A 15 -5.39 14.03 2.67
CA VAL A 15 -4.05 14.56 2.91
C VAL A 15 -4.15 15.71 3.90
N ALA A 16 -3.45 15.61 5.03
CA ALA A 16 -3.29 16.71 5.95
C ALA A 16 -2.12 17.59 5.49
N TRP A 17 -2.43 18.73 4.95
CA TRP A 17 -1.47 19.71 4.45
C TRP A 17 -1.68 21.04 5.13
N GLU A 18 -0.62 21.63 5.66
CA GLU A 18 -0.66 22.90 6.43
C GLU A 18 -1.78 22.88 7.47
N ASP A 19 -2.81 23.69 7.31
CA ASP A 19 -3.96 23.83 8.21
C ASP A 19 -5.22 23.09 7.74
N ARG A 20 -5.14 22.31 6.68
CA ARG A 20 -6.29 21.66 6.02
C ARG A 20 -6.14 20.15 5.98
N VAL A 21 -7.29 19.50 5.92
CA VAL A 21 -7.40 18.08 5.51
C VAL A 21 -8.22 18.08 4.24
N LEU A 22 -7.62 17.63 3.17
CA LEU A 22 -8.18 17.67 1.83
C LEU A 22 -8.37 16.25 1.32
N CYS A 23 -9.54 15.95 0.79
CA CYS A 23 -9.76 14.70 0.07
C CYS A 23 -9.02 14.77 -1.26
N ASN A 24 -8.33 13.69 -1.60
CA ASN A 24 -7.53 13.60 -2.81
C ASN A 24 -7.79 12.28 -3.51
N ASP A 25 -7.99 12.33 -4.82
CA ASP A 25 -8.07 11.16 -5.68
C ASP A 25 -6.68 10.84 -6.21
N PHE A 26 -6.15 9.68 -5.80
CA PHE A 26 -4.85 9.20 -6.22
C PHE A 26 -5.01 8.18 -7.34
N ARG A 27 -4.42 8.47 -8.48
CA ARG A 27 -4.22 7.51 -9.55
C ARG A 27 -2.86 6.86 -9.39
N ILE A 28 -2.86 5.61 -8.97
CA ILE A 28 -1.67 4.82 -8.65
C ILE A 28 -1.49 3.77 -9.73
N ARG A 29 -0.33 3.75 -10.38
CA ARG A 29 0.05 2.69 -11.31
C ARG A 29 1.30 2.00 -10.76
N ALA A 30 1.29 0.68 -10.76
CA ALA A 30 2.46 -0.11 -10.44
C ALA A 30 2.81 -1.05 -11.60
N ASP A 31 4.09 -1.15 -11.86
CA ASP A 31 4.69 -2.08 -12.80
C ASP A 31 5.56 -3.07 -12.01
N TRP A 32 5.38 -4.37 -12.25
CA TRP A 32 6.14 -5.40 -11.55
C TRP A 32 6.43 -6.61 -12.42
N ILE A 33 7.36 -7.42 -11.96
CA ILE A 33 7.69 -8.73 -12.49
C ILE A 33 7.35 -9.76 -11.43
N THR A 34 6.70 -10.86 -11.82
CA THR A 34 6.47 -11.97 -10.88
C THR A 34 7.79 -12.69 -10.63
N ALA A 35 8.12 -12.88 -9.35
CA ALA A 35 9.36 -13.54 -8.94
C ALA A 35 9.15 -14.99 -8.51
N THR A 36 7.92 -15.47 -8.52
CA THR A 36 7.55 -16.87 -8.25
C THR A 36 6.78 -17.44 -9.45
N ASP A 37 6.96 -18.72 -9.73
CA ASP A 37 6.18 -19.44 -10.73
C ASP A 37 4.89 -20.06 -10.13
N ASP A 38 4.70 -19.95 -8.82
CA ASP A 38 3.49 -20.40 -8.15
C ASP A 38 2.36 -19.37 -8.32
N ASN A 39 1.35 -19.74 -9.10
CA ASN A 39 0.17 -18.90 -9.35
C ASN A 39 -0.57 -18.51 -8.07
N ARG A 40 -0.57 -19.38 -7.05
CA ARG A 40 -1.21 -19.09 -5.78
C ARG A 40 -0.47 -17.97 -5.03
N GLU A 41 0.85 -18.06 -4.94
CA GLU A 41 1.65 -17.01 -4.33
C GLU A 41 1.52 -15.68 -5.07
N GLN A 42 1.46 -15.70 -6.41
CA GLN A 42 1.22 -14.51 -7.21
C GLN A 42 -0.13 -13.86 -6.88
N ASN A 43 -1.19 -14.67 -6.75
CA ASN A 43 -2.52 -14.17 -6.40
C ASN A 43 -2.55 -13.60 -4.98
N ILE A 44 -1.96 -14.29 -4.00
CA ILE A 44 -1.85 -13.81 -2.63
C ILE A 44 -1.08 -12.47 -2.59
N ALA A 45 0.05 -12.38 -3.30
CA ALA A 45 0.83 -11.14 -3.36
C ALA A 45 0.00 -9.99 -3.92
N PHE A 46 -0.74 -10.23 -4.99
CA PHE A 46 -1.62 -9.24 -5.61
C PHE A 46 -2.77 -8.84 -4.67
N ASP A 47 -3.38 -9.79 -3.98
CA ASP A 47 -4.47 -9.53 -3.04
C ASP A 47 -3.97 -8.79 -1.78
N ARG A 48 -2.73 -9.02 -1.32
CA ARG A 48 -2.10 -8.21 -0.27
C ARG A 48 -1.95 -6.75 -0.70
N VAL A 49 -1.52 -6.50 -1.95
CA VAL A 49 -1.45 -5.13 -2.50
C VAL A 49 -2.83 -4.48 -2.55
N LYS A 50 -3.85 -5.20 -3.03
CA LYS A 50 -5.24 -4.71 -3.07
C LYS A 50 -5.76 -4.40 -1.67
N TYR A 51 -5.57 -5.31 -0.72
CA TYR A 51 -5.96 -5.10 0.67
C TYR A 51 -5.33 -3.81 1.22
N TRP A 52 -4.04 -3.62 0.99
CA TRP A 52 -3.37 -2.44 1.49
C TRP A 52 -3.90 -1.16 0.86
N LEU A 53 -4.20 -1.16 -0.43
CA LEU A 53 -4.76 0.00 -1.14
C LEU A 53 -6.19 0.32 -0.67
N PHE A 54 -7.08 -0.67 -0.60
CA PHE A 54 -8.51 -0.44 -0.41
C PHE A 54 -8.96 -0.57 1.04
N ASP A 55 -8.28 -1.36 1.86
CA ASP A 55 -8.64 -1.54 3.27
C ASP A 55 -7.77 -0.70 4.21
N VAL A 56 -6.56 -0.30 3.80
CA VAL A 56 -5.65 0.47 4.64
C VAL A 56 -5.54 1.93 4.17
N LEU A 57 -5.17 2.16 2.92
CA LEU A 57 -4.93 3.50 2.38
C LEU A 57 -6.22 4.26 2.10
N GLU A 58 -7.21 3.59 1.49
CA GLU A 58 -8.47 4.23 1.13
C GLU A 58 -9.18 4.79 2.37
N HIS A 59 -9.68 6.02 2.27
CA HIS A 59 -10.32 6.78 3.35
C HIS A 59 -9.41 7.05 4.57
N SER A 60 -8.10 6.83 4.48
CA SER A 60 -7.16 7.25 5.51
C SER A 60 -6.82 8.73 5.40
N VAL A 61 -6.13 9.25 6.42
CA VAL A 61 -5.53 10.57 6.42
C VAL A 61 -4.02 10.43 6.41
N LEU A 62 -3.40 10.81 5.31
CA LEU A 62 -1.95 10.89 5.18
C LEU A 62 -1.46 12.16 5.86
N VAL A 63 -0.48 12.04 6.74
CA VAL A 63 0.02 13.15 7.54
C VAL A 63 1.53 12.98 7.77
N LYS A 64 2.24 14.10 7.95
CA LYS A 64 3.64 14.06 8.35
C LYS A 64 3.79 13.53 9.78
N GLN A 65 4.74 12.65 10.00
CA GLN A 65 5.11 12.14 11.32
C GLN A 65 5.48 13.31 12.25
N GLY A 66 5.04 13.23 13.51
CA GLY A 66 5.24 14.31 14.49
C GLY A 66 4.30 15.51 14.35
N SER A 67 3.33 15.45 13.45
CA SER A 67 2.31 16.50 13.34
C SER A 67 1.42 16.54 14.59
N ASP A 68 1.17 17.73 15.11
CA ASP A 68 0.27 17.99 16.27
C ASP A 68 -1.19 17.58 15.99
N ARG A 69 -1.52 17.32 14.74
CA ARG A 69 -2.87 16.93 14.32
C ARG A 69 -3.15 15.45 14.52
N ILE A 70 -2.13 14.61 14.60
CA ILE A 70 -2.30 13.16 14.73
C ILE A 70 -3.25 12.81 15.89
N PRO A 71 -3.07 13.35 17.13
CA PRO A 71 -3.97 13.02 18.22
C PRO A 71 -5.42 13.45 17.98
N LEU A 72 -5.62 14.61 17.33
CA LEU A 72 -6.96 15.10 17.00
C LEU A 72 -7.65 14.24 15.95
N LEU A 73 -6.95 13.90 14.88
CA LEU A 73 -7.47 13.04 13.82
C LEU A 73 -7.84 11.65 14.36
N GLN A 74 -6.99 11.08 15.20
CA GLN A 74 -7.26 9.80 15.85
C GLN A 74 -8.45 9.89 16.84
N ALA A 75 -8.58 11.00 17.58
CA ALA A 75 -9.72 11.21 18.48
C ALA A 75 -11.06 11.31 17.75
N THR A 76 -11.06 11.71 16.47
CA THR A 76 -12.26 11.71 15.60
C THR A 76 -12.51 10.38 14.92
N GLY A 77 -11.74 9.33 15.23
CA GLY A 77 -11.89 7.99 14.63
C GLY A 77 -11.31 7.89 13.23
N GLN A 78 -10.51 8.87 12.80
CA GLN A 78 -9.85 8.81 11.49
C GLN A 78 -8.71 7.80 11.51
N ARG A 79 -8.59 7.03 10.45
CA ARG A 79 -7.40 6.19 10.20
C ARG A 79 -6.27 7.11 9.74
N VAL A 80 -5.20 7.20 10.51
CA VAL A 80 -4.06 8.07 10.24
C VAL A 80 -2.87 7.25 9.77
N ILE A 81 -2.29 7.63 8.64
CA ILE A 81 -1.04 7.08 8.11
C ILE A 81 0.01 8.18 8.17
N ALA A 82 0.98 8.03 9.10
CA ALA A 82 2.03 9.02 9.29
C ALA A 82 3.25 8.68 8.42
N LEU A 83 3.65 9.62 7.57
CA LEU A 83 4.82 9.52 6.70
C LEU A 83 6.02 10.23 7.33
N PRO A 84 7.26 9.81 7.06
CA PRO A 84 8.45 10.48 7.60
C PRO A 84 8.60 11.92 7.09
N THR A 85 7.95 12.25 6.00
CA THR A 85 7.97 13.56 5.35
C THR A 85 6.56 14.03 5.00
N ASP A 86 6.45 15.20 4.38
CA ASP A 86 5.16 15.73 3.94
C ASP A 86 4.52 14.81 2.89
N PRO A 87 3.18 14.56 2.97
CA PRO A 87 2.48 13.61 2.10
C PRO A 87 2.21 14.20 0.71
N ILE A 88 3.26 14.42 -0.05
CA ILE A 88 3.22 14.84 -1.45
C ILE A 88 3.34 13.63 -2.39
N ASP A 89 2.86 13.74 -3.61
CA ASP A 89 2.79 12.64 -4.56
C ASP A 89 4.11 11.87 -4.74
N PRO A 90 5.29 12.51 -4.86
CA PRO A 90 6.56 11.79 -4.93
C PRO A 90 6.81 10.93 -3.70
N MET A 91 6.56 11.45 -2.51
CA MET A 91 6.78 10.72 -1.26
C MET A 91 5.78 9.58 -1.07
N ILE A 92 4.56 9.76 -1.57
CA ILE A 92 3.55 8.70 -1.61
C ILE A 92 4.00 7.59 -2.56
N ALA A 93 4.57 7.91 -3.72
CA ALA A 93 5.10 6.91 -4.64
C ALA A 93 6.22 6.06 -4.00
N VAL A 94 7.14 6.72 -3.27
CA VAL A 94 8.21 6.03 -2.50
C VAL A 94 7.65 5.13 -1.43
N MET A 95 6.72 5.65 -0.64
CA MET A 95 6.04 4.88 0.41
C MET A 95 5.39 3.62 -0.18
N LEU A 96 4.68 3.77 -1.31
CA LEU A 96 3.98 2.66 -1.95
C LEU A 96 4.93 1.59 -2.46
N ILE A 97 6.01 1.96 -3.18
CA ILE A 97 6.95 0.96 -3.71
C ILE A 97 7.63 0.19 -2.58
N THR A 98 7.99 0.90 -1.50
CA THR A 98 8.62 0.29 -0.32
C THR A 98 7.64 -0.66 0.39
N LYS A 99 6.41 -0.18 0.63
CA LYS A 99 5.38 -1.00 1.31
C LYS A 99 4.96 -2.20 0.49
N PHE A 100 4.73 -2.04 -0.80
CA PHE A 100 4.35 -3.15 -1.67
C PHE A 100 5.44 -4.21 -1.74
N SER A 101 6.71 -3.79 -1.82
CA SER A 101 7.84 -4.71 -1.77
C SER A 101 7.89 -5.48 -0.44
N ALA A 102 7.63 -4.81 0.68
CA ALA A 102 7.61 -5.44 1.99
C ALA A 102 6.48 -6.46 2.13
N ILE A 103 5.24 -6.11 1.79
CA ILE A 103 4.08 -7.00 1.99
C ILE A 103 4.02 -8.17 1.01
N THR A 104 4.68 -8.06 -0.15
CA THR A 104 4.75 -9.16 -1.12
C THR A 104 5.92 -10.11 -0.87
N GLU A 105 6.83 -9.75 0.05
CA GLU A 105 7.93 -10.59 0.50
C GLU A 105 8.69 -11.25 -0.67
N SER A 106 9.08 -10.43 -1.65
CA SER A 106 9.81 -10.84 -2.86
C SER A 106 9.05 -11.74 -3.85
N ARG A 107 7.73 -11.97 -3.71
CA ARG A 107 6.93 -12.70 -4.73
C ARG A 107 6.61 -11.80 -5.93
N MET A 108 6.63 -10.49 -5.73
CA MET A 108 6.57 -9.48 -6.78
C MET A 108 7.77 -8.55 -6.67
N THR A 109 8.43 -8.29 -7.78
CA THR A 109 9.48 -7.28 -7.87
C THR A 109 8.90 -6.06 -8.56
N PHE A 110 8.61 -5.02 -7.81
CA PHE A 110 8.12 -3.76 -8.36
C PHE A 110 9.28 -3.04 -9.05
N THR A 111 9.10 -2.73 -10.32
CA THR A 111 10.11 -2.02 -11.11
C THR A 111 9.87 -0.52 -11.11
N GLU A 112 8.59 -0.13 -11.00
CA GLU A 112 8.18 1.27 -11.02
C GLU A 112 6.82 1.42 -10.34
N ILE A 113 6.64 2.50 -9.58
CA ILE A 113 5.33 2.99 -9.16
C ILE A 113 5.19 4.45 -9.58
N SER A 114 4.03 4.79 -10.11
CA SER A 114 3.70 6.17 -10.38
C SER A 114 2.44 6.60 -9.65
N VAL A 115 2.46 7.84 -9.17
CA VAL A 115 1.35 8.47 -8.47
C VAL A 115 1.03 9.79 -9.15
N ALA A 116 -0.24 10.04 -9.38
CA ALA A 116 -0.77 11.32 -9.79
C ALA A 116 -2.01 11.61 -8.96
N SER A 117 -2.16 12.84 -8.51
CA SER A 117 -3.31 13.24 -7.70
C SER A 117 -3.92 14.54 -8.18
N GLU A 118 -5.16 14.81 -7.74
CA GLU A 118 -5.83 16.06 -8.02
C GLU A 118 -5.05 17.25 -7.42
N GLN A 119 -4.57 17.13 -6.19
CA GLN A 119 -3.78 18.18 -5.54
C GLN A 119 -2.42 18.39 -6.18
N GLY A 120 -1.82 17.35 -6.73
CA GLY A 120 -0.58 17.43 -7.52
C GLY A 120 -0.80 17.93 -8.95
N GLY A 121 -2.01 18.43 -9.29
CA GLY A 121 -2.33 18.91 -10.63
C GLY A 121 -2.29 17.82 -11.70
N HIS A 122 -2.52 16.57 -11.31
CA HIS A 122 -2.44 15.37 -12.15
C HIS A 122 -1.06 15.14 -12.80
N LEU A 123 -0.01 15.75 -12.25
CA LEU A 123 1.37 15.41 -12.61
C LEU A 123 1.67 14.00 -12.19
N GLN A 124 2.25 13.23 -13.08
CA GLN A 124 2.62 11.85 -12.80
C GLN A 124 4.05 11.79 -12.27
N TYR A 125 4.19 11.39 -11.03
CA TYR A 125 5.48 11.13 -10.40
C TYR A 125 5.80 9.64 -10.49
N LEU A 126 7.02 9.34 -10.97
CA LEU A 126 7.50 7.97 -11.15
C LEU A 126 8.61 7.71 -10.16
N GLN A 127 8.48 6.61 -9.46
CA GLN A 127 9.51 6.10 -8.55
C GLN A 127 9.99 4.74 -9.05
N ALA A 128 11.26 4.67 -9.41
CA ALA A 128 11.93 3.42 -9.71
C ALA A 128 12.50 2.78 -8.44
N MET A 129 12.57 1.45 -8.42
CA MET A 129 13.05 0.69 -7.25
C MET A 129 14.54 0.95 -6.94
N GLU A 130 15.31 1.35 -7.94
CA GLU A 130 16.77 1.56 -7.83
C GLU A 130 17.14 2.90 -7.18
N GLU A 131 16.17 3.78 -6.94
CA GLU A 131 16.43 5.08 -6.35
C GLU A 131 16.42 5.02 -4.82
N ASP A 132 17.54 5.28 -4.20
CA ASP A 132 17.66 5.42 -2.75
C ASP A 132 17.04 6.74 -2.29
N ILE A 133 16.00 6.65 -1.48
CA ILE A 133 15.37 7.81 -0.87
C ILE A 133 15.61 7.79 0.63
N MET A 134 16.38 8.76 1.08
CA MET A 134 16.92 8.82 2.43
C MET A 134 15.83 8.80 3.53
N GLU A 135 14.69 9.46 3.30
CA GLU A 135 13.60 9.55 4.27
C GLU A 135 12.93 8.20 4.56
N PHE A 136 12.99 7.26 3.61
CA PHE A 136 12.43 5.91 3.74
C PHE A 136 13.52 4.83 3.94
N ALA A 137 14.80 5.23 4.02
CA ALA A 137 15.91 4.31 4.23
C ALA A 137 15.89 3.70 5.63
N GLU A 138 15.43 4.45 6.63
CA GLU A 138 15.33 3.98 8.00
C GLU A 138 14.21 2.95 8.19
N SER A 139 14.31 2.19 9.28
CA SER A 139 13.25 1.24 9.67
C SER A 139 11.97 1.97 10.05
N GLY A 140 10.85 1.52 9.50
CA GLY A 140 9.54 2.07 9.76
C GLY A 140 8.45 1.13 9.25
N TRP A 141 7.21 1.45 9.57
CA TRP A 141 6.05 0.63 9.19
C TRP A 141 5.96 0.35 7.67
N TRP A 142 6.52 1.23 6.85
CA TRP A 142 6.57 1.05 5.38
C TRP A 142 7.43 -0.13 4.94
N ARG A 143 8.31 -0.63 5.81
CA ARG A 143 9.13 -1.83 5.60
C ARG A 143 8.59 -3.08 6.27
N ASP A 144 7.54 -2.95 7.09
CA ASP A 144 6.90 -4.09 7.72
C ASP A 144 6.11 -4.91 6.69
N SER A 145 6.25 -6.22 6.75
CA SER A 145 5.48 -7.15 5.90
C SER A 145 4.05 -7.39 6.38
N GLY A 146 3.67 -6.88 7.55
CA GLY A 146 2.34 -7.03 8.11
C GLY A 146 1.24 -6.29 7.35
N PRO A 147 -0.03 -6.72 7.48
CA PRO A 147 -1.16 -6.16 6.73
C PRO A 147 -1.52 -4.74 7.15
N VAL A 148 -1.42 -4.45 8.42
CA VAL A 148 -1.84 -3.16 8.99
C VAL A 148 -0.67 -2.46 9.64
N TRP A 149 -0.57 -1.16 9.39
CA TRP A 149 0.36 -0.32 10.10
C TRP A 149 -0.29 0.26 11.36
N TYR A 150 0.49 0.32 12.43
CA TYR A 150 0.16 1.03 13.65
C TYR A 150 0.99 2.30 13.77
N ALA A 151 0.34 3.40 14.15
CA ALA A 151 1.07 4.54 14.65
C ALA A 151 1.78 4.10 15.94
N ALA A 152 3.07 3.86 15.86
CA ALA A 152 3.89 3.37 16.98
C ALA A 152 3.88 4.30 18.21
N GLU A 153 3.30 5.49 18.11
CA GLU A 153 3.23 6.50 19.15
C GLU A 153 1.87 6.61 19.86
N ALA A 154 0.89 5.77 19.57
CA ALA A 154 -0.28 5.65 20.44
C ALA A 154 0.18 5.04 21.77
N LYS A 155 0.84 5.85 22.60
CA LYS A 155 1.16 5.52 23.98
C LYS A 155 -0.08 4.93 24.61
N ARG A 156 0.03 3.67 24.99
CA ARG A 156 -0.97 2.90 25.71
C ARG A 156 -1.65 3.74 26.79
N SER A 157 -2.76 4.35 26.42
CA SER A 157 -3.70 4.84 27.41
C SER A 157 -4.41 3.62 27.97
N ASN A 158 -4.20 3.32 29.24
CA ASN A 158 -4.72 2.15 29.95
C ASN A 158 -6.26 2.09 30.06
N LYS A 159 -7.02 2.81 29.25
CA LYS A 159 -8.49 2.94 29.41
C LYS A 159 -9.33 2.79 28.14
N VAL A 160 -8.74 2.55 27.01
CA VAL A 160 -9.52 2.21 25.83
C VAL A 160 -9.03 0.85 25.38
N VAL A 161 -9.90 -0.14 25.47
CA VAL A 161 -9.73 -1.40 24.76
C VAL A 161 -9.84 -1.04 23.29
N ASN A 162 -8.75 -0.64 22.69
CA ASN A 162 -8.67 -0.52 21.26
C ASN A 162 -8.82 -1.92 20.70
N LEU A 163 -9.94 -2.15 20.04
CA LEU A 163 -10.21 -3.33 19.26
C LEU A 163 -9.35 -3.39 17.98
N ASP A 164 -8.37 -2.52 17.84
CA ASP A 164 -7.36 -2.56 16.79
C ASP A 164 -6.36 -3.69 17.12
N ARG A 165 -6.89 -4.89 17.06
CA ARG A 165 -6.10 -6.11 17.07
C ARG A 165 -5.21 -6.09 15.82
N VAL A 166 -3.92 -6.34 16.01
CA VAL A 166 -3.00 -6.58 14.89
C VAL A 166 -3.58 -7.71 14.06
N GLN A 167 -4.01 -7.40 12.86
CA GLN A 167 -4.45 -8.42 11.92
C GLN A 167 -3.21 -9.10 11.33
N GLU A 168 -3.25 -10.41 11.26
CA GLU A 168 -2.24 -11.18 10.57
C GLU A 168 -2.74 -11.59 9.20
N TRP A 169 -1.83 -11.81 8.24
CA TRP A 169 -2.22 -12.28 6.92
C TRP A 169 -3.01 -13.59 6.93
N SER A 170 -2.78 -14.44 7.93
CA SER A 170 -3.54 -15.67 8.16
C SER A 170 -5.00 -15.41 8.49
N GLU A 171 -5.30 -14.38 9.26
CA GLU A 171 -6.69 -13.99 9.58
C GLU A 171 -7.43 -13.48 8.36
N LEU A 172 -6.72 -12.86 7.42
CA LEU A 172 -7.22 -12.36 6.15
C LEU A 172 -7.25 -13.45 5.04
N LYS A 173 -6.78 -14.67 5.34
CA LYS A 173 -6.57 -15.75 4.37
C LYS A 173 -5.62 -15.37 3.23
N LEU A 174 -4.64 -14.54 3.55
CA LEU A 174 -3.59 -14.06 2.66
C LEU A 174 -2.19 -14.49 3.13
N SER A 175 -2.11 -15.55 3.93
CA SER A 175 -0.84 -16.17 4.32
C SER A 175 -0.30 -17.07 3.21
N TRP A 176 1.03 -17.13 3.06
CA TRP A 176 1.68 -18.01 2.09
C TRP A 176 1.42 -19.49 2.37
N ASN A 177 1.19 -19.84 3.63
CA ASN A 177 1.06 -21.20 4.12
C ASN A 177 -0.39 -21.66 4.30
N ASP A 178 -1.38 -20.84 3.97
CA ASP A 178 -2.78 -21.22 4.08
C ASP A 178 -3.09 -22.37 3.13
N ASN A 179 -3.03 -23.60 3.66
CA ASN A 179 -3.52 -24.77 2.97
C ASN A 179 -5.04 -24.66 2.87
N GLU A 180 -5.53 -24.53 1.63
CA GLU A 180 -6.89 -24.83 1.22
C GLU A 180 -8.03 -24.03 1.88
N THR A 181 -8.28 -22.85 1.38
CA THR A 181 -9.67 -22.47 1.12
C THR A 181 -9.77 -22.02 -0.32
N LYS A 182 -10.53 -22.79 -1.11
CA LYS A 182 -10.98 -22.40 -2.44
C LYS A 182 -11.66 -21.04 -2.32
N THR A 183 -10.94 -19.98 -2.57
CA THR A 183 -11.57 -18.70 -2.87
C THR A 183 -11.84 -18.73 -4.38
N ASP A 184 -13.11 -18.72 -4.76
CA ASP A 184 -13.56 -18.47 -6.14
C ASP A 184 -13.21 -17.03 -6.54
N GLY A 185 -11.94 -16.74 -6.59
CA GLY A 185 -11.38 -15.53 -7.17
C GLY A 185 -10.89 -15.87 -8.57
N HIS A 186 -11.79 -15.83 -9.55
CA HIS A 186 -11.40 -15.92 -10.94
C HIS A 186 -10.49 -14.74 -11.30
N VAL A 187 -9.18 -14.96 -11.30
CA VAL A 187 -8.28 -14.13 -12.10
C VAL A 187 -8.53 -14.56 -13.54
N VAL A 188 -9.22 -13.73 -14.29
CA VAL A 188 -9.43 -13.95 -15.72
C VAL A 188 -8.09 -13.67 -16.39
N PHE A 189 -7.31 -14.70 -16.62
CA PHE A 189 -6.21 -14.63 -17.58
C PHE A 189 -6.82 -14.51 -18.97
N ALA A 190 -6.50 -13.45 -19.69
CA ALA A 190 -6.86 -13.34 -21.10
C ALA A 190 -6.12 -14.46 -21.87
N GLU A 191 -6.84 -15.48 -22.30
CA GLU A 191 -6.30 -16.45 -23.25
C GLU A 191 -6.08 -15.74 -24.60
N PHE A 192 -4.84 -15.44 -24.89
CA PHE A 192 -4.46 -15.03 -26.24
C PHE A 192 -4.46 -16.26 -27.14
N LYS A 193 -5.53 -16.46 -27.90
CA LYS A 193 -5.51 -17.44 -29.01
C LYS A 193 -4.46 -17.01 -30.02
N LYS A 194 -3.40 -17.78 -30.16
CA LYS A 194 -2.50 -17.70 -31.28
C LYS A 194 -3.32 -18.09 -32.55
N ASN A 195 -3.63 -17.12 -33.37
CA ASN A 195 -4.09 -17.44 -34.72
C ASN A 195 -2.91 -18.10 -35.46
N ALA A 196 -3.08 -19.38 -35.76
CA ALA A 196 -2.19 -20.09 -36.66
C ALA A 196 -2.68 -19.77 -38.07
N ASP A 197 -1.86 -19.09 -38.84
CA ASP A 197 -1.86 -19.12 -40.30
C ASP A 197 -0.87 -20.20 -40.77
#